data_2798309f60ebbcd496818c8dcf558f13
#
_entry.id   2798309f60ebbcd496818c8dcf558f13
#
_cell.length_a   1.000
_cell.length_b   1.000
_cell.length_c   1.000
_cell.angle_alpha   90.00
_cell.angle_beta   90.00
_cell.angle_gamma   90.00
#
_symmetry.space_group_name_H-M   'P 1'
#
loop_
_entity.id
_entity.type
_entity.pdbx_description
1 polymer ?
#
loop_
_entity_poly.entity_id
_entity_poly.type
_entity_poly.pdbx_seq_one_letter_code
_entity_poly.pdbx_strand_id
1 'polypeptide(L)'
;AFFIDRGLIVLDGEDITYQKEHVRSKVIGHLFQDPLKGTAPHMTIEENMALAYLRAKTSKNAYFSRINAADKAKFREHLALLDMGLEDRMKQPVGLLSGGQRQALTLLMATMVTPKILLLDEHTAALDPATAKKVLDLTRQIVAERKITCLMVTHNMHQALELGNRTLMMDSGNIILDVSGEKRAGMTVEDLLEQFAVCAGKRLDN
;
A
#
# COMPACT_ATOMS: atom_id res chain seq x y z
N ALA A 1 -5.28 16.67 4.63
CA ALA A 1 -6.24 16.12 3.67
C ALA A 1 -6.65 17.23 2.71
N PHE A 2 -6.63 16.96 1.40
CA PHE A 2 -7.15 17.91 0.41
C PHE A 2 -8.66 17.67 0.25
N PHE A 3 -9.40 18.73 0.16
CA PHE A 3 -10.82 18.65 -0.20
C PHE A 3 -10.94 18.48 -1.72
N ILE A 4 -11.98 17.78 -2.14
CA ILE A 4 -12.28 17.59 -3.56
C ILE A 4 -13.03 18.84 -4.03
N ASP A 5 -12.51 19.52 -5.04
CA ASP A 5 -13.16 20.68 -5.63
C ASP A 5 -14.37 20.27 -6.48
N ARG A 6 -14.23 19.16 -7.24
CA ARG A 6 -15.27 18.59 -8.10
C ARG A 6 -15.07 17.09 -8.26
N GLY A 7 -16.17 16.38 -8.45
CA GLY A 7 -16.15 14.93 -8.71
C GLY A 7 -16.68 14.10 -7.56
N LEU A 8 -16.57 12.79 -7.70
CA LEU A 8 -17.11 11.79 -6.79
C LEU A 8 -16.08 10.68 -6.60
N ILE A 9 -15.88 10.23 -5.37
CA ILE A 9 -15.10 9.04 -5.07
C ILE A 9 -16.07 7.96 -4.59
N VAL A 10 -16.19 6.89 -5.39
CA VAL A 10 -17.00 5.72 -5.05
C VAL A 10 -16.09 4.54 -4.79
N LEU A 11 -16.25 3.89 -3.65
CA LEU A 11 -15.54 2.68 -3.28
C LEU A 11 -16.56 1.58 -2.97
N ASP A 12 -16.55 0.51 -3.78
CA ASP A 12 -17.45 -0.64 -3.61
C ASP A 12 -18.93 -0.23 -3.55
N GLY A 13 -19.32 0.70 -4.46
CA GLY A 13 -20.68 1.23 -4.55
C GLY A 13 -21.05 2.30 -3.53
N GLU A 14 -20.21 2.58 -2.54
CA GLU A 14 -20.41 3.62 -1.54
C GLU A 14 -19.72 4.93 -1.95
N ASP A 15 -20.44 6.06 -1.86
CA ASP A 15 -19.86 7.38 -1.97
C ASP A 15 -19.07 7.71 -0.69
N ILE A 16 -17.75 7.85 -0.84
CA ILE A 16 -16.83 8.19 0.25
C ILE A 16 -16.23 9.59 0.12
N THR A 17 -16.75 10.41 -0.80
CA THR A 17 -16.20 11.73 -1.18
C THR A 17 -15.96 12.62 0.04
N TYR A 18 -16.96 12.73 0.92
CA TYR A 18 -16.90 13.59 2.11
C TYR A 18 -16.82 12.81 3.42
N GLN A 19 -16.60 11.50 3.36
CA GLN A 19 -16.40 10.71 4.58
C GLN A 19 -15.15 11.15 5.33
N LYS A 20 -15.24 11.19 6.65
CA LYS A 20 -14.10 11.53 7.54
C LYS A 20 -12.96 10.52 7.35
N GLU A 21 -11.73 10.99 7.46
CA GLU A 21 -10.52 10.19 7.24
C GLU A 21 -10.49 8.91 8.09
N HIS A 22 -10.85 8.99 9.38
CA HIS A 22 -10.90 7.83 10.27
C HIS A 22 -11.97 6.78 9.90
N VAL A 23 -12.98 7.15 9.11
CA VAL A 23 -13.97 6.22 8.55
C VAL A 23 -13.38 5.52 7.34
N ARG A 24 -12.82 6.29 6.40
CA ARG A 24 -12.16 5.76 5.19
C ARG A 24 -10.98 4.85 5.53
N SER A 25 -10.18 5.19 6.55
CA SER A 25 -9.02 4.41 6.96
C SER A 25 -9.34 3.00 7.47
N LYS A 26 -10.60 2.68 7.76
CA LYS A 26 -11.03 1.32 8.14
C LYS A 26 -11.06 0.37 6.96
N VAL A 27 -11.31 0.90 5.76
CA VAL A 27 -11.52 0.11 4.54
C VAL A 27 -10.44 0.36 3.46
N ILE A 28 -9.62 1.38 3.64
CA ILE A 28 -8.50 1.71 2.75
C ILE A 28 -7.19 1.39 3.47
N GLY A 29 -6.41 0.45 2.93
CA GLY A 29 -5.02 0.25 3.32
C GLY A 29 -4.13 1.26 2.60
N HIS A 30 -3.13 1.83 3.28
CA HIS A 30 -2.22 2.78 2.66
C HIS A 30 -0.79 2.54 3.12
N LEU A 31 0.13 2.36 2.16
CA LEU A 31 1.56 2.39 2.38
C LEU A 31 2.13 3.68 1.80
N PHE A 32 2.87 4.39 2.63
CA PHE A 32 3.55 5.62 2.25
C PHE A 32 4.95 5.31 1.73
N GLN A 33 5.52 6.23 0.95
CA GLN A 33 6.91 6.20 0.53
C GLN A 33 7.86 6.15 1.73
N ASP A 34 7.58 6.95 2.75
CA ASP A 34 8.29 6.91 4.03
C ASP A 34 7.58 5.96 5.01
N PRO A 35 8.19 4.80 5.34
CA PRO A 35 7.57 3.83 6.24
C PRO A 35 7.37 4.33 7.68
N LEU A 36 8.02 5.44 8.08
CA LEU A 36 7.79 6.06 9.38
C LEU A 36 6.37 6.62 9.50
N LYS A 37 5.80 7.12 8.40
CA LYS A 37 4.43 7.68 8.38
C LYS A 37 3.34 6.65 8.65
N GLY A 38 3.63 5.37 8.43
CA GLY A 38 2.70 4.26 8.67
C GLY A 38 2.83 3.62 10.06
N THR A 39 3.77 4.08 10.90
CA THR A 39 4.11 3.45 12.18
C THR A 39 4.23 4.46 13.33
N ALA A 40 4.11 3.96 14.57
CA ALA A 40 4.47 4.68 15.78
C ALA A 40 5.87 4.19 16.23
N PRO A 41 6.98 4.90 15.89
CA PRO A 41 8.32 4.37 16.01
C PRO A 41 8.77 4.11 17.45
N HIS A 42 8.19 4.82 18.44
CA HIS A 42 8.49 4.62 19.87
C HIS A 42 7.72 3.46 20.49
N MET A 43 6.69 2.96 19.80
CA MET A 43 5.92 1.80 20.24
C MET A 43 6.55 0.51 19.70
N THR A 44 6.30 -0.59 20.42
CA THR A 44 6.75 -1.92 20.02
C THR A 44 6.04 -2.43 18.75
N ILE A 45 6.59 -3.46 18.12
CA ILE A 45 5.95 -4.15 16.98
C ILE A 45 4.54 -4.62 17.38
N GLU A 46 4.40 -5.26 18.55
CA GLU A 46 3.11 -5.74 19.06
C GLU A 46 2.08 -4.62 19.22
N GLU A 47 2.49 -3.47 19.76
CA GLU A 47 1.61 -2.32 19.95
C GLU A 47 1.19 -1.69 18.62
N ASN A 48 2.11 -1.57 17.66
CA ASN A 48 1.78 -1.10 16.31
C ASN A 48 0.75 -2.04 15.62
N MET A 49 0.96 -3.36 15.69
CA MET A 49 0.03 -4.33 15.16
C MET A 49 -1.34 -4.26 15.86
N ALA A 50 -1.34 -4.06 17.18
CA ALA A 50 -2.57 -3.90 17.95
C ALA A 50 -3.37 -2.66 17.49
N LEU A 51 -2.70 -1.52 17.27
CA LEU A 51 -3.35 -0.31 16.73
C LEU A 51 -3.96 -0.55 15.36
N ALA A 52 -3.23 -1.21 14.45
CA ALA A 52 -3.72 -1.53 13.11
C ALA A 52 -4.94 -2.46 13.16
N TYR A 53 -4.88 -3.49 13.99
CA TYR A 53 -5.97 -4.44 14.17
C TYR A 53 -7.23 -3.81 14.75
N LEU A 54 -7.09 -2.97 15.79
CA LEU A 54 -8.22 -2.28 16.42
C LEU A 54 -8.85 -1.23 15.49
N ARG A 55 -8.05 -0.54 14.69
CA ARG A 55 -8.54 0.44 13.70
C ARG A 55 -9.51 -0.19 12.71
N ALA A 56 -9.20 -1.39 12.25
CA ALA A 56 -9.98 -2.09 11.22
C ALA A 56 -11.20 -2.85 11.81
N LYS A 57 -11.26 -3.05 13.14
CA LYS A 57 -12.45 -3.64 13.79
C LYS A 57 -13.64 -2.68 13.74
N THR A 58 -14.71 -3.12 13.11
CA THR A 58 -15.98 -2.37 13.01
C THR A 58 -16.90 -2.53 14.22
N SER A 59 -16.49 -3.29 15.25
CA SER A 59 -17.31 -3.55 16.43
C SER A 59 -17.59 -2.28 17.22
N LYS A 60 -18.86 -2.06 17.59
CA LYS A 60 -19.28 -0.97 18.48
C LYS A 60 -18.57 -0.99 19.85
N ASN A 61 -18.00 -2.13 20.24
CA ASN A 61 -17.26 -2.33 21.49
C ASN A 61 -15.73 -2.22 21.29
N ALA A 62 -15.23 -1.66 20.18
CA ALA A 62 -13.80 -1.54 19.92
C ALA A 62 -13.05 -0.75 21.01
N TYR A 63 -13.70 0.21 21.66
CA TYR A 63 -13.14 0.97 22.79
C TYR A 63 -12.82 0.12 24.04
N PHE A 64 -13.47 -1.03 24.19
CA PHE A 64 -13.25 -1.98 25.28
C PHE A 64 -12.52 -3.25 24.85
N SER A 65 -12.15 -3.36 23.57
CA SER A 65 -11.39 -4.50 23.03
C SER A 65 -9.97 -4.46 23.57
N ARG A 66 -9.67 -5.35 24.52
CA ARG A 66 -8.29 -5.61 24.94
C ARG A 66 -7.66 -6.62 23.98
N ILE A 67 -6.38 -6.42 23.67
CA ILE A 67 -5.57 -7.41 22.96
C ILE A 67 -5.31 -8.56 23.94
N ASN A 68 -5.76 -9.74 23.60
CA ASN A 68 -5.61 -10.94 24.40
C ASN A 68 -4.45 -11.82 23.89
N ALA A 69 -4.18 -12.92 24.59
CA ALA A 69 -3.10 -13.84 24.22
C ALA A 69 -3.31 -14.48 22.83
N ALA A 70 -4.56 -14.76 22.45
CA ALA A 70 -4.87 -15.31 21.13
C ALA A 70 -4.62 -14.28 20.00
N ASP A 71 -4.91 -12.98 20.25
CA ASP A 71 -4.57 -11.91 19.28
C ASP A 71 -3.05 -11.81 19.10
N LYS A 72 -2.28 -11.91 20.19
CA LYS A 72 -0.81 -11.88 20.13
C LYS A 72 -0.22 -13.10 19.41
N ALA A 73 -0.80 -14.28 19.58
CA ALA A 73 -0.42 -15.48 18.84
C ALA A 73 -0.63 -15.27 17.33
N LYS A 74 -1.79 -14.73 16.92
CA LYS A 74 -2.04 -14.36 15.52
C LYS A 74 -1.06 -13.32 14.99
N PHE A 75 -0.69 -12.33 15.80
CA PHE A 75 0.32 -11.34 15.38
C PHE A 75 1.67 -12.03 15.11
N ARG A 76 2.07 -12.96 15.96
CA ARG A 76 3.30 -13.75 15.77
C ARG A 76 3.24 -14.57 14.47
N GLU A 77 2.13 -15.26 14.22
CA GLU A 77 1.92 -16.03 12.98
C GLU A 77 2.02 -15.14 11.73
N HIS A 78 1.37 -13.98 11.75
CA HIS A 78 1.45 -13.04 10.64
C HIS A 78 2.87 -12.48 10.44
N LEU A 79 3.59 -12.18 11.51
CA LEU A 79 4.98 -11.70 11.43
C LEU A 79 5.91 -12.76 10.87
N ALA A 80 5.71 -14.04 11.21
CA ALA A 80 6.49 -15.14 10.66
C ALA A 80 6.39 -15.26 9.14
N LEU A 81 5.24 -14.87 8.54
CA LEU A 81 5.08 -14.85 7.08
C LEU A 81 6.03 -13.87 6.37
N LEU A 82 6.54 -12.87 7.08
CA LEU A 82 7.49 -11.91 6.52
C LEU A 82 8.90 -12.50 6.34
N ASP A 83 9.21 -13.60 7.05
CA ASP A 83 10.53 -14.23 7.04
C ASP A 83 11.66 -13.22 7.31
N MET A 84 11.49 -12.41 8.37
CA MET A 84 12.41 -11.34 8.78
C MET A 84 12.78 -11.40 10.27
N GLY A 85 12.38 -12.48 10.98
CA GLY A 85 12.62 -12.70 12.40
C GLY A 85 11.94 -11.66 13.31
N LEU A 86 10.83 -11.05 12.85
CA LEU A 86 10.10 -10.05 13.63
C LEU A 86 9.19 -10.70 14.68
N GLU A 87 8.77 -11.93 14.45
CA GLU A 87 7.94 -12.75 15.33
C GLU A 87 8.59 -12.98 16.71
N ASP A 88 9.92 -12.99 16.77
CA ASP A 88 10.67 -13.17 18.02
C ASP A 88 11.05 -11.84 18.69
N ARG A 89 10.81 -10.72 18.00
CA ARG A 89 11.16 -9.38 18.45
C ARG A 89 9.95 -8.47 18.67
N MET A 90 8.78 -9.03 18.96
CA MET A 90 7.52 -8.29 19.08
C MET A 90 7.55 -7.16 20.13
N LYS A 91 8.44 -7.24 21.12
CA LYS A 91 8.64 -6.22 22.17
C LYS A 91 9.65 -5.13 21.75
N GLN A 92 10.29 -5.25 20.60
CA GLN A 92 11.25 -4.27 20.12
C GLN A 92 10.50 -3.03 19.58
N PRO A 93 10.96 -1.80 19.89
CA PRO A 93 10.44 -0.59 19.28
C PRO A 93 10.61 -0.60 17.75
N VAL A 94 9.59 -0.18 17.02
CA VAL A 94 9.59 -0.17 15.54
C VAL A 94 10.66 0.76 14.98
N GLY A 95 11.02 1.83 15.70
CA GLY A 95 12.09 2.74 15.31
C GLY A 95 13.47 2.09 15.14
N LEU A 96 13.69 0.91 15.75
CA LEU A 96 14.95 0.15 15.66
C LEU A 96 14.97 -0.85 14.47
N LEU A 97 13.89 -0.95 13.71
CA LEU A 97 13.83 -1.80 12.52
C LEU A 97 14.56 -1.16 11.35
N SER A 98 15.11 -1.99 10.46
CA SER A 98 15.61 -1.51 9.17
C SER A 98 14.44 -0.94 8.32
N GLY A 99 14.76 -0.14 7.29
CA GLY A 99 13.75 0.39 6.37
C GLY A 99 12.87 -0.70 5.77
N GLY A 100 13.46 -1.78 5.28
CA GLY A 100 12.74 -2.91 4.69
C GLY A 100 11.88 -3.68 5.70
N GLN A 101 12.38 -3.94 6.91
CA GLN A 101 11.61 -4.56 7.98
C GLN A 101 10.39 -3.71 8.36
N ARG A 102 10.58 -2.40 8.44
CA ARG A 102 9.49 -1.47 8.75
C ARG A 102 8.48 -1.41 7.62
N GLN A 103 8.91 -1.42 6.36
CA GLN A 103 8.02 -1.44 5.21
C GLN A 103 7.21 -2.74 5.14
N ALA A 104 7.84 -3.90 5.35
CA ALA A 104 7.14 -5.18 5.43
C ALA A 104 6.13 -5.22 6.58
N LEU A 105 6.49 -4.69 7.75
CA LEU A 105 5.58 -4.56 8.88
C LEU A 105 4.38 -3.64 8.53
N THR A 106 4.62 -2.50 7.87
CA THR A 106 3.57 -1.58 7.45
C THR A 106 2.61 -2.24 6.45
N LEU A 107 3.13 -3.00 5.49
CA LEU A 107 2.34 -3.79 4.56
C LEU A 107 1.45 -4.81 5.30
N LEU A 108 2.02 -5.55 6.23
CA LEU A 108 1.29 -6.50 7.06
C LEU A 108 0.17 -5.81 7.84
N MET A 109 0.47 -4.68 8.49
CA MET A 109 -0.49 -3.88 9.25
C MET A 109 -1.63 -3.35 8.37
N ALA A 110 -1.33 -2.88 7.15
CA ALA A 110 -2.32 -2.36 6.21
C ALA A 110 -3.26 -3.45 5.67
N THR A 111 -2.80 -4.71 5.68
CA THR A 111 -3.52 -5.85 5.12
C THR A 111 -3.99 -6.86 6.16
N MET A 112 -3.68 -6.70 7.45
CA MET A 112 -4.05 -7.62 8.53
C MET A 112 -5.56 -7.87 8.59
N VAL A 113 -6.35 -6.82 8.40
CA VAL A 113 -7.77 -6.92 8.04
C VAL A 113 -7.85 -6.51 6.58
N THR A 114 -8.39 -7.40 5.74
CA THR A 114 -8.42 -7.19 4.28
C THR A 114 -9.11 -5.88 3.92
N PRO A 115 -8.39 -4.89 3.35
CA PRO A 115 -8.99 -3.64 2.94
C PRO A 115 -9.78 -3.81 1.63
N LYS A 116 -10.72 -2.90 1.35
CA LYS A 116 -11.41 -2.84 0.05
C LYS A 116 -10.48 -2.39 -1.07
N ILE A 117 -9.51 -1.53 -0.75
CA ILE A 117 -8.43 -1.10 -1.66
C ILE A 117 -7.14 -0.89 -0.88
N LEU A 118 -6.02 -1.27 -1.49
CA LEU A 118 -4.67 -1.01 -0.99
C LEU A 118 -3.99 0.03 -1.88
N LEU A 119 -3.59 1.16 -1.28
CA LEU A 119 -2.85 2.23 -1.94
C LEU A 119 -1.37 2.09 -1.60
N LEU A 120 -0.52 1.99 -2.61
CA LEU A 120 0.93 1.85 -2.50
C LEU A 120 1.59 3.06 -3.17
N ASP A 121 2.20 3.94 -2.38
CA ASP A 121 2.84 5.16 -2.87
C ASP A 121 4.36 4.99 -2.82
N GLU A 122 4.96 4.62 -3.97
CA GLU A 122 6.40 4.38 -4.14
C GLU A 122 7.05 3.59 -2.98
N HIS A 123 6.34 2.62 -2.46
CA HIS A 123 6.60 1.96 -1.18
C HIS A 123 7.92 1.17 -1.11
N THR A 124 8.67 1.09 -2.19
CA THR A 124 9.99 0.43 -2.24
C THR A 124 11.13 1.36 -2.69
N ALA A 125 10.82 2.63 -2.99
CA ALA A 125 11.81 3.55 -3.58
C ALA A 125 13.00 3.86 -2.65
N ALA A 126 12.78 3.85 -1.33
CA ALA A 126 13.81 4.14 -0.33
C ALA A 126 14.59 2.89 0.15
N LEU A 127 14.37 1.72 -0.47
CA LEU A 127 14.99 0.46 -0.08
C LEU A 127 16.13 0.06 -1.02
N ASP A 128 17.09 -0.69 -0.49
CA ASP A 128 18.09 -1.33 -1.35
C ASP A 128 17.43 -2.37 -2.28
N PRO A 129 18.03 -2.70 -3.44
CA PRO A 129 17.40 -3.54 -4.47
C PRO A 129 16.93 -4.92 -3.98
N ALA A 130 17.72 -5.57 -3.10
CA ALA A 130 17.39 -6.90 -2.60
C ALA A 130 16.19 -6.86 -1.66
N THR A 131 16.16 -5.88 -0.76
CA THR A 131 15.05 -5.64 0.16
C THR A 131 13.79 -5.18 -0.59
N ALA A 132 13.94 -4.28 -1.57
CA ALA A 132 12.84 -3.82 -2.42
C ALA A 132 12.16 -5.00 -3.13
N LYS A 133 12.96 -5.90 -3.72
CA LYS A 133 12.43 -7.13 -4.35
C LYS A 133 11.65 -7.98 -3.35
N LYS A 134 12.19 -8.24 -2.17
CA LYS A 134 11.51 -9.03 -1.13
C LYS A 134 10.17 -8.41 -0.73
N VAL A 135 10.11 -7.09 -0.54
CA VAL A 135 8.86 -6.37 -0.20
C VAL A 135 7.86 -6.42 -1.36
N LEU A 136 8.31 -6.30 -2.62
CA LEU A 136 7.44 -6.43 -3.79
C LEU A 136 6.87 -7.84 -3.93
N ASP A 137 7.68 -8.88 -3.71
CA ASP A 137 7.23 -10.28 -3.77
C ASP A 137 6.19 -10.56 -2.67
N LEU A 138 6.41 -10.07 -1.46
CA LEU A 138 5.42 -10.12 -0.36
C LEU A 138 4.13 -9.37 -0.73
N THR A 139 4.26 -8.20 -1.35
CA THR A 139 3.09 -7.42 -1.80
C THR A 139 2.27 -8.21 -2.82
N ARG A 140 2.92 -8.80 -3.83
CA ARG A 140 2.26 -9.66 -4.84
C ARG A 140 1.52 -10.82 -4.18
N GLN A 141 2.21 -11.53 -3.28
CA GLN A 141 1.65 -12.68 -2.60
C GLN A 141 0.39 -12.28 -1.80
N ILE A 142 0.48 -11.28 -0.93
CA ILE A 142 -0.64 -10.84 -0.08
C ILE A 142 -1.82 -10.35 -0.93
N VAL A 143 -1.55 -9.56 -1.98
CA VAL A 143 -2.60 -9.03 -2.87
C VAL A 143 -3.31 -10.16 -3.61
N ALA A 144 -2.56 -11.16 -4.12
CA ALA A 144 -3.11 -12.30 -4.84
C ALA A 144 -3.91 -13.24 -3.92
N GLU A 145 -3.35 -13.63 -2.78
CA GLU A 145 -4.00 -14.55 -1.83
C GLU A 145 -5.29 -13.98 -1.26
N ARG A 146 -5.30 -12.68 -0.95
CA ARG A 146 -6.46 -12.01 -0.34
C ARG A 146 -7.37 -11.34 -1.36
N LYS A 147 -7.05 -11.41 -2.65
CA LYS A 147 -7.78 -10.80 -3.77
C LYS A 147 -8.07 -9.30 -3.56
N ILE A 148 -7.07 -8.57 -3.09
CA ILE A 148 -7.17 -7.15 -2.77
C ILE A 148 -7.09 -6.34 -4.06
N THR A 149 -8.01 -5.38 -4.26
CA THR A 149 -7.83 -4.35 -5.28
C THR A 149 -6.65 -3.45 -4.85
N CYS A 150 -5.64 -3.32 -5.73
CA CYS A 150 -4.43 -2.56 -5.41
C CYS A 150 -4.19 -1.46 -6.43
N LEU A 151 -3.94 -0.24 -5.96
CA LEU A 151 -3.47 0.87 -6.76
C LEU A 151 -2.04 1.22 -6.33
N MET A 152 -1.07 1.03 -7.22
CA MET A 152 0.33 1.30 -6.95
C MET A 152 0.81 2.48 -7.78
N VAL A 153 1.43 3.45 -7.12
CA VAL A 153 2.17 4.54 -7.76
C VAL A 153 3.65 4.17 -7.79
N THR A 154 4.27 4.29 -8.94
CA THR A 154 5.71 4.07 -9.14
C THR A 154 6.24 4.96 -10.26
N HIS A 155 7.48 5.40 -10.12
CA HIS A 155 8.23 6.04 -11.21
C HIS A 155 9.08 5.04 -12.00
N ASN A 156 9.09 3.77 -11.61
CA ASN A 156 9.82 2.71 -12.29
C ASN A 156 8.95 2.08 -13.38
N MET A 157 9.29 2.33 -14.66
CA MET A 157 8.53 1.86 -15.82
C MET A 157 8.48 0.32 -15.93
N HIS A 158 9.56 -0.39 -15.52
CA HIS A 158 9.54 -1.86 -15.46
C HIS A 158 8.50 -2.37 -14.48
N GLN A 159 8.47 -1.80 -13.26
CA GLN A 159 7.45 -2.16 -12.26
C GLN A 159 6.03 -1.84 -12.74
N ALA A 160 5.84 -0.72 -13.46
CA ALA A 160 4.55 -0.31 -13.99
C ALA A 160 3.99 -1.30 -15.03
N LEU A 161 4.86 -2.02 -15.77
CA LEU A 161 4.47 -3.08 -16.70
C LEU A 161 4.47 -4.48 -16.07
N GLU A 162 5.36 -4.75 -15.13
CA GLU A 162 5.49 -6.06 -14.50
C GLU A 162 4.38 -6.34 -13.48
N LEU A 163 3.96 -5.29 -12.74
CA LEU A 163 2.99 -5.42 -11.64
C LEU A 163 1.57 -5.05 -12.11
N GLY A 164 0.58 -5.74 -11.53
CA GLY A 164 -0.83 -5.47 -11.81
C GLY A 164 -1.29 -5.90 -13.20
N ASN A 165 -2.53 -5.55 -13.54
CA ASN A 165 -3.20 -5.92 -14.80
C ASN A 165 -3.68 -4.72 -15.62
N ARG A 166 -3.48 -3.49 -15.13
CA ARG A 166 -3.80 -2.22 -15.78
C ARG A 166 -2.72 -1.20 -15.47
N THR A 167 -2.28 -0.44 -16.46
CA THR A 167 -1.29 0.62 -16.28
C THR A 167 -1.90 1.95 -16.70
N LEU A 168 -1.82 2.91 -15.79
CA LEU A 168 -2.22 4.29 -16.00
C LEU A 168 -0.96 5.15 -16.01
N MET A 169 -0.83 6.04 -17.00
CA MET A 169 0.20 7.08 -16.98
C MET A 169 -0.47 8.42 -16.75
N MET A 170 0.08 9.17 -15.82
CA MET A 170 -0.44 10.49 -15.47
C MET A 170 0.58 11.57 -15.77
N ASP A 171 0.10 12.68 -16.31
CA ASP A 171 0.89 13.89 -16.46
C ASP A 171 0.04 15.12 -16.16
N SER A 172 0.55 15.99 -15.28
CA SER A 172 -0.09 17.25 -14.88
C SER A 172 -1.57 17.10 -14.49
N GLY A 173 -1.86 16.05 -13.70
CA GLY A 173 -3.22 15.77 -13.21
C GLY A 173 -4.15 15.09 -14.21
N ASN A 174 -3.68 14.78 -15.44
CA ASN A 174 -4.47 14.09 -16.45
C ASN A 174 -3.96 12.67 -16.67
N ILE A 175 -4.88 11.74 -16.96
CA ILE A 175 -4.53 10.41 -17.42
C ILE A 175 -4.24 10.52 -18.93
N ILE A 176 -2.98 10.27 -19.31
CA ILE A 176 -2.50 10.35 -20.71
C ILE A 176 -2.43 8.97 -21.38
N LEU A 177 -2.37 7.91 -20.59
CA LEU A 177 -2.42 6.53 -21.04
C LEU A 177 -3.22 5.68 -20.06
N ASP A 178 -4.05 4.80 -20.62
CA ASP A 178 -4.82 3.79 -19.87
C ASP A 178 -4.83 2.50 -20.68
N VAL A 179 -4.09 1.49 -20.21
CA VAL A 179 -3.92 0.22 -20.91
C VAL A 179 -4.12 -0.98 -19.98
N SER A 180 -4.77 -2.01 -20.52
CA SER A 180 -5.03 -3.27 -19.85
C SER A 180 -5.07 -4.42 -20.87
N GLY A 181 -5.18 -5.68 -20.37
CA GLY A 181 -5.32 -6.88 -21.20
C GLY A 181 -4.17 -7.07 -22.20
N GLU A 182 -4.50 -7.55 -23.39
CA GLU A 182 -3.53 -7.88 -24.45
C GLU A 182 -2.68 -6.67 -24.88
N LYS A 183 -3.29 -5.49 -24.97
CA LYS A 183 -2.56 -4.27 -25.33
C LYS A 183 -1.45 -3.97 -24.32
N ARG A 184 -1.72 -4.12 -23.03
CA ARG A 184 -0.72 -3.93 -21.97
C ARG A 184 0.34 -5.03 -22.01
N ALA A 185 -0.06 -6.29 -22.24
CA ALA A 185 0.85 -7.44 -22.25
C ALA A 185 1.92 -7.35 -23.35
N GLY A 186 1.59 -6.68 -24.47
CA GLY A 186 2.51 -6.45 -25.59
C GLY A 186 3.36 -5.18 -25.48
N MET A 187 3.16 -4.35 -24.43
CA MET A 187 3.91 -3.09 -24.29
C MET A 187 5.30 -3.30 -23.68
N THR A 188 6.25 -2.53 -24.18
CA THR A 188 7.61 -2.42 -23.68
C THR A 188 7.80 -1.14 -22.85
N VAL A 189 8.93 -1.03 -22.17
CA VAL A 189 9.31 0.22 -21.46
C VAL A 189 9.52 1.35 -22.46
N GLU A 190 10.08 1.04 -23.64
CA GLU A 190 10.29 1.97 -24.73
C GLU A 190 8.97 2.58 -25.20
N ASP A 191 7.92 1.76 -25.34
CA ASP A 191 6.57 2.24 -25.70
C ASP A 191 6.02 3.23 -24.67
N LEU A 192 6.24 2.97 -23.37
CA LEU A 192 5.83 3.90 -22.31
C LEU A 192 6.60 5.22 -22.37
N LEU A 193 7.91 5.16 -22.60
CA LEU A 193 8.76 6.35 -22.74
C LEU A 193 8.39 7.18 -23.96
N GLU A 194 8.08 6.54 -25.09
CA GLU A 194 7.62 7.22 -26.30
C GLU A 194 6.28 7.94 -26.05
N GLN A 195 5.32 7.29 -25.43
CA GLN A 195 4.04 7.92 -25.06
C GLN A 195 4.26 9.13 -24.16
N PHE A 196 5.16 9.02 -23.18
CA PHE A 196 5.51 10.14 -22.31
C PHE A 196 6.15 11.30 -23.08
N ALA A 197 7.09 11.01 -23.97
CA ALA A 197 7.77 12.02 -24.79
C ALA A 197 6.80 12.75 -25.73
N VAL A 198 5.88 12.02 -26.38
CA VAL A 198 4.85 12.61 -27.26
C VAL A 198 3.94 13.56 -26.48
N CYS A 199 3.56 13.21 -25.25
CA CYS A 199 2.73 14.06 -24.41
C CYS A 199 3.49 15.29 -23.89
N ALA A 200 4.76 15.14 -23.54
CA ALA A 200 5.64 16.25 -23.12
C ALA A 200 5.96 17.19 -24.31
N GLY A 201 6.22 16.64 -25.50
CA GLY A 201 6.49 17.43 -26.72
C GLY A 201 5.31 18.30 -27.18
N LYS A 202 4.09 17.78 -27.11
CA LYS A 202 2.87 18.55 -27.40
C LYS A 202 2.66 19.80 -26.55
N ARG A 203 3.39 19.95 -25.45
CA ARG A 203 3.33 21.15 -24.57
C ARG A 203 4.33 22.22 -24.97
N LEU A 204 5.40 21.86 -25.63
CA LEU A 204 6.39 22.83 -26.10
C LEU A 204 5.92 23.57 -27.36
N ASP A 205 4.90 23.03 -28.06
CA ASP A 205 4.33 23.58 -29.28
C ASP A 205 3.03 24.40 -29.05
N ASN A 206 2.62 24.60 -27.80
CA ASN A 206 1.49 25.46 -27.38
C ASN A 206 1.98 26.59 -26.46
#